data_96e8d0d1bd17e1988e94112f96d5681a
#
_entry.id   96e8d0d1bd17e1988e94112f96d5681a
#
_cell.length_a   1.000
_cell.length_b   1.000
_cell.length_c   1.000
_cell.angle_alpha   90.00
_cell.angle_beta   90.00
_cell.angle_gamma   90.00
#
_symmetry.space_group_name_H-M   'P 1'
#
loop_
_entity.id
_entity.type
_entity.pdbx_description
1 polymer ?
#
loop_
_entity_poly.entity_id
_entity_poly.type
_entity_poly.pdbx_seq_one_letter_code
_entity_poly.pdbx_strand_id
1 'polypeptide(L)'
;MKSIENYKEDGSAMGRINSWYMAFNVANDRPLVGGGFELYTPKTFARYAPDPEAIHAAHSIYFQMLGEHGYVGLLLFLAIGIGGWLNAGRIVKITRDNPDLKWDGDFARAIQVSLIGYAVGGLFVNIGYWEIQYYEIIGVMVVSNLLKQPKA
;
A
#
# COMPACT_ATOMS: atom_id res chain seq x y z
N MET A 1 29.16 -23.29 -3.68
CA MET A 1 28.68 -21.92 -3.41
C MET A 1 27.22 -21.68 -3.80
N LYS A 2 26.71 -22.18 -4.92
CA LYS A 2 25.28 -22.03 -5.32
C LYS A 2 24.25 -22.59 -4.33
N SER A 3 24.59 -23.60 -3.52
CA SER A 3 23.66 -24.21 -2.56
C SER A 3 23.34 -23.35 -1.33
N ILE A 4 24.29 -22.48 -0.91
CA ILE A 4 24.11 -21.61 0.29
C ILE A 4 23.30 -20.35 -0.07
N GLU A 5 23.44 -19.83 -1.29
CA GLU A 5 22.66 -18.69 -1.78
C GLU A 5 21.18 -19.08 -1.93
N ASN A 6 20.90 -20.24 -2.58
CA ASN A 6 19.52 -20.74 -2.69
C ASN A 6 18.86 -20.95 -1.32
N TYR A 7 19.56 -21.50 -0.34
CA TYR A 7 19.01 -21.73 1.00
C TYR A 7 18.66 -20.42 1.74
N LYS A 8 19.46 -19.36 1.58
CA LYS A 8 19.17 -18.03 2.18
C LYS A 8 17.99 -17.36 1.49
N GLU A 9 17.88 -17.46 0.17
CA GLU A 9 16.75 -16.90 -0.59
C GLU A 9 15.45 -17.65 -0.28
N ASP A 10 15.49 -18.99 -0.24
CA ASP A 10 14.34 -19.83 0.13
C ASP A 10 13.88 -19.55 1.57
N GLY A 11 14.81 -19.41 2.52
CA GLY A 11 14.49 -19.07 3.91
C GLY A 11 13.85 -17.67 4.06
N SER A 12 14.31 -16.68 3.28
CA SER A 12 13.73 -15.32 3.28
C SER A 12 12.32 -15.31 2.66
N ALA A 13 12.11 -16.04 1.57
CA ALA A 13 10.80 -16.14 0.93
C ALA A 13 9.79 -16.87 1.84
N MET A 14 10.20 -18.00 2.43
CA MET A 14 9.36 -18.75 3.37
C MET A 14 9.02 -17.95 4.63
N GLY A 15 9.96 -17.15 5.15
CA GLY A 15 9.69 -16.25 6.28
C GLY A 15 8.63 -15.19 5.98
N ARG A 16 8.64 -14.63 4.77
CA ARG A 16 7.59 -13.69 4.31
C ARG A 16 6.22 -14.37 4.22
N ILE A 17 6.17 -15.55 3.60
CA ILE A 17 4.93 -16.34 3.47
C ILE A 17 4.38 -16.68 4.85
N ASN A 18 5.22 -17.07 5.79
CA ASN A 18 4.85 -17.32 7.19
C ASN A 18 4.21 -16.08 7.83
N SER A 19 4.80 -14.90 7.62
CA SER A 19 4.26 -13.61 8.11
C SER A 19 2.93 -13.25 7.44
N TRP A 20 2.72 -13.59 6.18
CA TRP A 20 1.45 -13.36 5.48
C TRP A 20 0.32 -14.23 6.05
N TYR A 21 0.60 -15.51 6.32
CA TYR A 21 -0.35 -16.38 7.01
C TYR A 21 -0.66 -15.88 8.42
N MET A 22 0.36 -15.45 9.16
CA MET A 22 0.17 -14.84 10.49
C MET A 22 -0.75 -13.63 10.40
N ALA A 23 -0.48 -12.66 9.51
CA ALA A 23 -1.28 -11.45 9.33
C ALA A 23 -2.73 -11.79 8.92
N PHE A 24 -2.92 -12.76 8.02
CA PHE A 24 -4.24 -13.24 7.61
C PHE A 24 -5.01 -13.87 8.78
N ASN A 25 -4.36 -14.72 9.59
CA ASN A 25 -4.97 -15.36 10.74
C ASN A 25 -5.37 -14.34 11.83
N VAL A 26 -4.53 -13.32 12.06
CA VAL A 26 -4.88 -12.20 12.95
C VAL A 26 -6.10 -11.45 12.44
N ALA A 27 -6.16 -11.16 11.14
CA ALA A 27 -7.30 -10.45 10.55
C ALA A 27 -8.60 -11.28 10.64
N ASN A 28 -8.52 -12.62 10.52
CA ASN A 28 -9.70 -13.48 10.72
C ASN A 28 -10.18 -13.51 12.18
N ASP A 29 -9.27 -13.48 13.15
CA ASP A 29 -9.62 -13.43 14.58
C ASP A 29 -10.15 -12.04 14.98
N ARG A 30 -9.62 -10.97 14.35
CA ARG A 30 -9.93 -9.57 14.65
C ARG A 30 -10.23 -8.76 13.37
N PRO A 31 -11.34 -9.03 12.68
CA PRO A 31 -11.57 -8.55 11.31
C PRO A 31 -11.71 -7.03 11.18
N LEU A 32 -12.15 -6.34 12.22
CA LEU A 32 -12.40 -4.90 12.17
C LEU A 32 -11.15 -4.05 12.50
N VAL A 33 -10.28 -4.54 13.37
CA VAL A 33 -9.19 -3.73 13.96
C VAL A 33 -7.81 -4.37 13.82
N GLY A 34 -7.72 -5.64 13.42
CA GLY A 34 -6.45 -6.37 13.33
C GLY A 34 -5.71 -6.52 14.66
N GLY A 35 -4.39 -6.67 14.60
CA GLY A 35 -3.51 -6.88 15.73
C GLY A 35 -2.89 -5.61 16.32
N GLY A 36 -3.00 -4.47 15.62
CA GLY A 36 -2.34 -3.21 15.99
C GLY A 36 -0.92 -3.07 15.41
N PHE A 37 -0.29 -1.92 15.67
CA PHE A 37 1.01 -1.55 15.06
C PHE A 37 2.18 -2.45 15.45
N GLU A 38 2.19 -3.03 16.64
CA GLU A 38 3.24 -3.94 17.11
C GLU A 38 2.86 -5.41 16.85
N LEU A 39 2.52 -5.74 15.61
CA LEU A 39 2.02 -7.06 15.24
C LEU A 39 3.12 -8.13 15.21
N TYR A 40 4.33 -7.78 14.74
CA TYR A 40 5.40 -8.74 14.42
C TYR A 40 6.23 -9.11 15.67
N THR A 41 5.59 -9.73 16.66
CA THR A 41 6.20 -10.14 17.91
C THR A 41 6.23 -11.66 18.08
N PRO A 42 7.15 -12.22 18.92
CA PRO A 42 7.15 -13.64 19.23
C PRO A 42 5.81 -14.17 19.74
N LYS A 43 5.10 -13.36 20.55
CA LYS A 43 3.79 -13.71 21.10
C LYS A 43 2.73 -13.87 19.99
N THR A 44 2.75 -12.98 19.00
CA THR A 44 1.80 -13.02 17.88
C THR A 44 2.10 -14.19 16.96
N PHE A 45 3.38 -14.41 16.64
CA PHE A 45 3.80 -15.56 15.83
C PHE A 45 3.48 -16.88 16.50
N ALA A 46 3.74 -17.03 17.80
CA ALA A 46 3.40 -18.24 18.56
C ALA A 46 1.90 -18.59 18.50
N ARG A 47 1.03 -17.60 18.32
CA ARG A 47 -0.42 -17.80 18.28
C ARG A 47 -0.98 -17.99 16.87
N TYR A 48 -0.43 -17.28 15.88
CA TYR A 48 -1.08 -17.12 14.58
C TYR A 48 -0.25 -17.59 13.39
N ALA A 49 1.09 -17.73 13.53
CA ALA A 49 1.95 -18.17 12.44
C ALA A 49 2.01 -19.69 12.31
N PRO A 50 2.13 -20.23 11.08
CA PRO A 50 2.43 -21.65 10.87
C PRO A 50 3.74 -22.08 11.50
N ASP A 51 4.79 -21.22 11.44
CA ASP A 51 6.08 -21.41 12.09
C ASP A 51 6.30 -20.28 13.12
N PRO A 52 6.17 -20.58 14.43
CA PRO A 52 6.32 -19.61 15.50
C PRO A 52 7.73 -19.01 15.64
N GLU A 53 8.76 -19.73 15.17
CA GLU A 53 10.17 -19.32 15.34
C GLU A 53 10.65 -18.44 14.19
N ALA A 54 10.02 -18.52 13.01
CA ALA A 54 10.36 -17.75 11.83
C ALA A 54 9.70 -16.37 11.85
N ILE A 55 10.18 -15.49 12.74
CA ILE A 55 9.65 -14.14 12.93
C ILE A 55 10.24 -13.20 11.89
N HIS A 56 9.43 -12.74 10.95
CA HIS A 56 9.80 -11.79 9.91
C HIS A 56 8.72 -10.71 9.75
N ALA A 57 9.10 -9.54 9.20
CA ALA A 57 8.12 -8.57 8.73
C ALA A 57 7.41 -9.10 7.48
N ALA A 58 6.18 -8.64 7.20
CA ALA A 58 5.41 -9.07 6.03
C ALA A 58 6.09 -8.74 4.71
N HIS A 59 6.89 -7.67 4.65
CA HIS A 59 7.45 -7.13 3.41
C HIS A 59 6.38 -6.99 2.32
N SER A 60 5.19 -6.54 2.72
CA SER A 60 4.06 -6.24 1.83
C SER A 60 3.13 -5.25 2.53
N ILE A 61 2.84 -4.12 1.87
CA ILE A 61 1.91 -3.12 2.41
C ILE A 61 0.51 -3.69 2.62
N TYR A 62 0.10 -4.63 1.81
CA TYR A 62 -1.23 -5.24 1.88
C TYR A 62 -1.39 -6.14 3.11
N PHE A 63 -0.42 -7.03 3.34
CA PHE A 63 -0.43 -7.88 4.53
C PHE A 63 -0.10 -7.11 5.80
N GLN A 64 0.68 -6.03 5.70
CA GLN A 64 0.89 -5.10 6.80
C GLN A 64 -0.44 -4.46 7.22
N MET A 65 -1.15 -3.82 6.29
CA MET A 65 -2.45 -3.18 6.56
C MET A 65 -3.49 -4.21 7.03
N LEU A 66 -3.53 -5.39 6.41
CA LEU A 66 -4.45 -6.46 6.80
C LEU A 66 -4.20 -6.93 8.23
N GLY A 67 -2.96 -7.22 8.58
CA GLY A 67 -2.61 -7.75 9.90
C GLY A 67 -2.78 -6.71 11.01
N GLU A 68 -2.32 -5.49 10.77
CA GLU A 68 -2.33 -4.41 11.78
C GLU A 68 -3.72 -3.79 11.98
N HIS A 69 -4.52 -3.66 10.91
CA HIS A 69 -5.79 -2.92 10.92
C HIS A 69 -7.01 -3.74 10.49
N GLY A 70 -6.84 -5.03 10.23
CA GLY A 70 -7.91 -5.90 9.78
C GLY A 70 -8.41 -5.58 8.37
N TYR A 71 -9.54 -6.18 8.00
CA TYR A 71 -10.14 -5.98 6.68
C TYR A 71 -10.61 -4.54 6.44
N VAL A 72 -11.13 -3.89 7.49
CA VAL A 72 -11.61 -2.49 7.37
C VAL A 72 -10.45 -1.56 7.06
N GLY A 73 -9.32 -1.70 7.75
CA GLY A 73 -8.12 -0.88 7.48
C GLY A 73 -7.55 -1.12 6.09
N LEU A 74 -7.47 -2.39 5.67
CA LEU A 74 -7.03 -2.70 4.30
C LEU A 74 -7.97 -2.09 3.24
N LEU A 75 -9.30 -2.21 3.41
CA LEU A 75 -10.26 -1.65 2.47
C LEU A 75 -10.16 -0.12 2.40
N LEU A 76 -10.02 0.57 3.52
CA LEU A 76 -9.83 2.02 3.55
C LEU A 76 -8.52 2.43 2.87
N PHE A 77 -7.43 1.72 3.14
CA PHE A 77 -6.15 1.94 2.49
C PHE A 77 -6.24 1.82 0.97
N LEU A 78 -6.86 0.76 0.47
CA LEU A 78 -7.08 0.54 -0.96
C LEU A 78 -8.02 1.61 -1.56
N ALA A 79 -9.09 1.98 -0.85
CA ALA A 79 -10.04 3.00 -1.30
C ALA A 79 -9.37 4.37 -1.46
N ILE A 80 -8.46 4.76 -0.56
CA ILE A 80 -7.68 6.00 -0.65
C ILE A 80 -6.79 5.98 -1.90
N GLY A 81 -6.01 4.92 -2.11
CA GLY A 81 -5.13 4.79 -3.27
C GLY A 81 -5.88 4.78 -4.61
N ILE A 82 -6.93 3.96 -4.70
CA ILE A 82 -7.78 3.87 -5.90
C ILE A 82 -8.51 5.20 -6.14
N GLY A 83 -9.03 5.84 -5.08
CA GLY A 83 -9.70 7.13 -5.17
C GLY A 83 -8.78 8.24 -5.69
N GLY A 84 -7.54 8.28 -5.20
CA GLY A 84 -6.51 9.19 -5.70
C GLY A 84 -6.20 8.96 -7.17
N TRP A 85 -5.99 7.71 -7.56
CA TRP A 85 -5.71 7.31 -8.94
C TRP A 85 -6.86 7.66 -9.90
N LEU A 86 -8.11 7.40 -9.52
CA LEU A 86 -9.30 7.76 -10.28
C LEU A 86 -9.47 9.27 -10.40
N ASN A 87 -9.19 10.01 -9.32
CA ASN A 87 -9.27 11.49 -9.35
C ASN A 87 -8.21 12.08 -10.28
N ALA A 88 -6.97 11.57 -10.26
CA ALA A 88 -5.94 11.94 -11.22
C ALA A 88 -6.38 11.66 -12.68
N GLY A 89 -6.99 10.50 -12.93
CA GLY A 89 -7.54 10.18 -14.25
C GLY A 89 -8.64 11.14 -14.73
N ARG A 90 -9.45 11.66 -13.81
CA ARG A 90 -10.44 12.72 -14.14
C ARG A 90 -9.78 14.02 -14.55
N ILE A 91 -8.71 14.45 -13.86
CA ILE A 91 -7.94 15.63 -14.21
C ILE A 91 -7.35 15.46 -15.60
N VAL A 92 -6.68 14.34 -15.88
CA VAL A 92 -6.12 14.03 -17.21
C VAL A 92 -7.17 14.15 -18.31
N LYS A 93 -8.41 13.68 -18.06
CA LYS A 93 -9.50 13.75 -19.02
C LYS A 93 -9.98 15.19 -19.25
N ILE A 94 -10.11 15.98 -18.19
CA ILE A 94 -10.61 17.37 -18.25
C ILE A 94 -9.59 18.28 -18.94
N THR A 95 -8.29 18.06 -18.72
CA THR A 95 -7.21 18.92 -19.22
C THR A 95 -6.73 18.55 -20.62
N ARG A 96 -7.20 17.42 -21.17
CA ARG A 96 -6.69 16.81 -22.41
C ARG A 96 -6.66 17.75 -23.60
N ASP A 97 -7.73 18.50 -23.80
CA ASP A 97 -7.95 19.33 -24.97
C ASP A 97 -7.75 20.83 -24.68
N ASN A 98 -7.17 21.17 -23.52
CA ASN A 98 -6.90 22.55 -23.11
C ASN A 98 -5.39 22.79 -22.90
N PRO A 99 -4.71 23.49 -23.81
CA PRO A 99 -3.28 23.78 -23.70
C PRO A 99 -2.90 24.55 -22.44
N ASP A 100 -3.78 25.42 -21.93
CA ASP A 100 -3.55 26.22 -20.72
C ASP A 100 -3.49 25.38 -19.44
N LEU A 101 -4.06 24.16 -19.49
CA LEU A 101 -4.09 23.21 -18.37
C LEU A 101 -3.14 22.02 -18.60
N LYS A 102 -2.19 22.17 -19.52
CA LYS A 102 -1.23 21.10 -19.85
C LYS A 102 -0.44 20.63 -18.62
N TRP A 103 0.00 21.57 -17.80
CA TRP A 103 0.77 21.25 -16.58
C TRP A 103 -0.05 20.40 -15.61
N ASP A 104 -1.31 20.74 -15.37
CA ASP A 104 -2.22 20.01 -14.47
C ASP A 104 -2.43 18.56 -14.97
N GLY A 105 -2.59 18.40 -16.27
CA GLY A 105 -2.73 17.09 -16.91
C GLY A 105 -1.46 16.24 -16.82
N ASP A 106 -0.30 16.84 -17.05
CA ASP A 106 1.00 16.14 -16.97
C ASP A 106 1.32 15.76 -15.52
N PHE A 107 1.06 16.65 -14.55
CA PHE A 107 1.16 16.37 -13.13
C PHE A 107 0.29 15.18 -12.72
N ALA A 108 -0.99 15.20 -13.11
CA ALA A 108 -1.92 14.12 -12.77
C ALA A 108 -1.51 12.76 -13.38
N ARG A 109 -0.96 12.74 -14.62
CA ARG A 109 -0.40 11.51 -15.23
C ARG A 109 0.81 11.00 -14.46
N ALA A 110 1.71 11.89 -14.05
CA ALA A 110 2.88 11.51 -13.27
C ALA A 110 2.46 10.85 -11.95
N ILE A 111 1.47 11.42 -11.24
CA ILE A 111 0.94 10.83 -10.01
C ILE A 111 0.26 9.48 -10.27
N GLN A 112 -0.49 9.30 -11.36
CA GLN A 112 -1.06 7.99 -11.68
C GLN A 112 0.01 6.92 -11.85
N VAL A 113 1.12 7.23 -12.53
CA VAL A 113 2.23 6.29 -12.72
C VAL A 113 2.92 6.01 -11.39
N SER A 114 3.15 7.04 -10.56
CA SER A 114 3.76 6.90 -9.23
C SER A 114 2.93 6.01 -8.31
N LEU A 115 1.61 6.20 -8.25
CA LEU A 115 0.71 5.37 -7.46
C LEU A 115 0.69 3.91 -7.89
N ILE A 116 0.79 3.63 -9.21
CA ILE A 116 0.96 2.26 -9.72
C ILE A 116 2.31 1.69 -9.26
N GLY A 117 3.39 2.45 -9.41
CA GLY A 117 4.72 2.05 -8.94
C GLY A 117 4.73 1.73 -7.44
N TYR A 118 4.08 2.58 -6.63
CA TYR A 118 3.91 2.35 -5.20
C TYR A 118 3.11 1.06 -4.90
N ALA A 119 2.00 0.84 -5.61
CA ALA A 119 1.16 -0.34 -5.41
C ALA A 119 1.91 -1.64 -5.78
N VAL A 120 2.66 -1.64 -6.87
CA VAL A 120 3.46 -2.81 -7.31
C VAL A 120 4.68 -3.02 -6.42
N GLY A 121 5.44 -1.97 -6.12
CA GLY A 121 6.59 -2.04 -5.22
C GLY A 121 6.20 -2.47 -3.81
N GLY A 122 5.06 -1.99 -3.34
CA GLY A 122 4.49 -2.32 -2.03
C GLY A 122 4.08 -3.79 -1.85
N LEU A 123 4.01 -4.58 -2.92
CA LEU A 123 3.84 -6.04 -2.81
C LEU A 123 4.98 -6.70 -2.05
N PHE A 124 6.19 -6.11 -2.09
CA PHE A 124 7.42 -6.73 -1.59
C PHE A 124 8.15 -5.91 -0.53
N VAL A 125 7.58 -4.78 -0.07
CA VAL A 125 8.21 -3.86 0.90
C VAL A 125 7.18 -3.36 1.91
N ASN A 126 7.63 -3.11 3.16
CA ASN A 126 6.80 -2.50 4.22
C ASN A 126 6.85 -0.97 4.17
N ILE A 127 6.18 -0.37 3.21
CA ILE A 127 6.11 1.09 3.02
C ILE A 127 4.68 1.64 3.19
N GLY A 128 3.79 0.89 3.84
CA GLY A 128 2.38 1.24 3.98
C GLY A 128 2.12 2.58 4.68
N TYR A 129 3.07 3.02 5.52
CA TYR A 129 3.01 4.30 6.22
C TYR A 129 3.90 5.39 5.60
N TRP A 130 4.47 5.16 4.43
CA TRP A 130 5.22 6.21 3.74
C TRP A 130 4.29 7.34 3.35
N GLU A 131 4.70 8.54 3.69
CA GLU A 131 3.91 9.76 3.52
C GLU A 131 3.76 10.19 2.06
N ILE A 132 4.69 9.79 1.19
CA ILE A 132 4.76 10.21 -0.21
C ILE A 132 3.45 9.98 -0.95
N GLN A 133 2.87 8.78 -0.87
CA GLN A 133 1.59 8.49 -1.54
C GLN A 133 0.45 9.40 -1.08
N TYR A 134 0.43 9.76 0.21
CA TYR A 134 -0.62 10.64 0.75
C TYR A 134 -0.43 12.07 0.27
N TYR A 135 0.81 12.56 0.18
CA TYR A 135 1.11 13.88 -0.41
C TYR A 135 0.75 13.95 -1.89
N GLU A 136 1.01 12.88 -2.66
CA GLU A 136 0.61 12.77 -4.06
C GLU A 136 -0.92 12.85 -4.21
N ILE A 137 -1.66 12.11 -3.39
CA ILE A 137 -3.13 12.10 -3.41
C ILE A 137 -3.68 13.49 -3.01
N ILE A 138 -3.11 14.13 -1.98
CA ILE A 138 -3.48 15.49 -1.56
C ILE A 138 -3.21 16.48 -2.69
N GLY A 139 -2.06 16.40 -3.36
CA GLY A 139 -1.71 17.24 -4.50
C GLY A 139 -2.75 17.14 -5.62
N VAL A 140 -3.15 15.92 -5.97
CA VAL A 140 -4.22 15.68 -6.95
C VAL A 140 -5.57 16.26 -6.49
N MET A 141 -5.90 16.16 -5.20
CA MET A 141 -7.14 16.74 -4.65
C MET A 141 -7.12 18.26 -4.73
N VAL A 142 -5.99 18.91 -4.43
CA VAL A 142 -5.82 20.36 -4.55
C VAL A 142 -6.02 20.81 -5.99
N VAL A 143 -5.32 20.21 -6.95
CA VAL A 143 -5.47 20.52 -8.38
C VAL A 143 -6.91 20.31 -8.84
N SER A 144 -7.54 19.20 -8.46
CA SER A 144 -8.95 18.93 -8.77
C SER A 144 -9.90 20.01 -8.26
N ASN A 145 -9.63 20.58 -7.08
CA ASN A 145 -10.45 21.64 -6.50
C ASN A 145 -10.21 23.00 -7.20
N LEU A 146 -8.97 23.32 -7.54
CA LEU A 146 -8.64 24.54 -8.28
C LEU A 146 -9.30 24.57 -9.66
N LEU A 147 -9.33 23.44 -10.35
CA LEU A 147 -9.97 23.31 -11.66
C LEU A 147 -11.51 23.47 -11.63
N LYS A 148 -12.13 23.35 -10.45
CA LYS A 148 -13.59 23.53 -10.29
C LYS A 148 -13.97 24.98 -9.96
N GLN A 149 -13.00 25.82 -9.58
CA GLN A 149 -13.28 27.23 -9.27
C GLN A 149 -13.53 28.01 -10.57
N PRO A 150 -14.57 28.85 -10.60
CA PRO A 150 -14.76 29.76 -11.75
C PRO A 150 -13.53 30.67 -11.87
N LYS A 151 -12.95 30.75 -13.06
CA LYS A 151 -11.90 31.73 -13.35
C LYS A 151 -12.51 33.12 -13.14
N ALA A 152 -11.98 33.88 -12.16
CA ALA A 152 -12.38 35.27 -11.90
C ALA A 152 -12.04 36.18 -13.09
#